data_d2eec6a24e9f6d2956a3251182d169ce
#
_entry.id   d2eec6a24e9f6d2956a3251182d169ce
#
_cell.length_a   1.000
_cell.length_b   1.000
_cell.length_c   1.000
_cell.angle_alpha   90.00
_cell.angle_beta   90.00
_cell.angle_gamma   90.00
#
_symmetry.space_group_name_H-M   'P 1'
#
loop_
_entity.id
_entity.type
_entity.pdbx_description
1 polymer ?
#
loop_
_entity_poly.entity_id
_entity_poly.type
_entity_poly.pdbx_seq_one_letter_code
_entity_poly.pdbx_strand_id
1 'polypeptide(L)'
;MHLLRRTLLQTAAATTLAPLGLARAQTPKISVGILNDLTGTYRDTTGPTSIACAKQAVQDFAATVRNIEVEIRSADHQNKPDVGASIARQWFDEGVDVILDVPTSSVALAVAQIARSKDKILLDASATTTALTGAQCSPNTIVWSFDTYMLAVSTGGAMVKMGGKTWYFITADYAFGHSLEEETTKVVLAAGGKVLGRSRYPFPETTDFSSYLQQAQASGAQVLGLANAGLDAENCVKQAHEFGLPESGMRIAPLEMFINDVHALGLKMCQGLYLTASFYWDLNERTRAFTKRVVEKTPNNWPNQAQASNYGLMFHYLRTVADMGVAEAKKSGRATVDRMKRIPTDDDAFGKGYIRADGRGVFPAYLFEVKSPAESKSPWDLYKLRATTPAEQAVHPLGEGGCPLTHL
;
A
#
# COMPACT_ATOMS: atom_id res chain seq x y z
N MET A 1 37.44 81.52 55.76
CA MET A 1 36.99 81.87 54.39
C MET A 1 37.28 80.73 53.48
N HIS A 2 36.35 79.81 53.23
CA HIS A 2 36.43 78.87 52.10
C HIS A 2 35.01 78.48 51.73
N LEU A 3 34.62 78.84 50.55
CA LEU A 3 33.35 78.50 49.91
C LEU A 3 33.37 77.02 49.37
N LEU A 4 32.48 76.24 49.87
CA LEU A 4 32.19 74.87 49.39
C LEU A 4 31.22 74.97 48.16
N ARG A 5 31.68 74.62 47.01
CA ARG A 5 30.77 74.34 45.85
C ARG A 5 30.24 72.90 45.90
N ARG A 6 28.95 72.76 46.02
CA ARG A 6 28.25 71.49 45.85
C ARG A 6 27.98 71.25 44.36
N THR A 7 28.57 70.21 43.83
CA THR A 7 28.28 69.71 42.48
C THR A 7 27.15 68.65 42.57
N LEU A 8 25.99 68.94 42.00
CA LEU A 8 24.92 67.97 41.81
C LEU A 8 25.25 67.06 40.64
N LEU A 9 25.44 65.76 40.88
CA LEU A 9 25.48 64.73 39.88
C LEU A 9 24.04 64.32 39.55
N GLN A 10 23.56 64.64 38.35
CA GLN A 10 22.35 64.09 37.75
C GLN A 10 22.68 62.74 37.13
N THR A 11 22.21 61.62 37.73
CA THR A 11 22.22 60.27 37.18
C THR A 11 21.05 60.14 36.22
N ALA A 12 21.32 60.17 34.90
CA ALA A 12 20.34 59.79 33.88
C ALA A 12 20.25 58.27 33.84
N ALA A 13 19.14 57.70 34.26
CA ALA A 13 18.82 56.29 34.06
C ALA A 13 18.40 56.08 32.61
N ALA A 14 19.30 55.52 31.79
CA ALA A 14 18.97 55.06 30.45
C ALA A 14 18.24 53.74 30.55
N THR A 15 16.92 53.74 30.42
CA THR A 15 16.07 52.53 30.21
C THR A 15 16.33 52.01 28.79
N THR A 16 17.15 51.00 28.69
CA THR A 16 17.32 50.22 27.44
C THR A 16 16.04 49.37 27.25
N LEU A 17 15.15 49.82 26.37
CA LEU A 17 14.10 48.98 25.78
C LEU A 17 14.76 47.92 24.94
N ALA A 18 14.96 46.73 25.48
CA ALA A 18 15.32 45.56 24.66
C ALA A 18 14.15 45.30 23.68
N PRO A 19 14.42 45.12 22.38
CA PRO A 19 13.36 44.74 21.44
C PRO A 19 12.84 43.36 21.86
N LEU A 20 11.58 43.27 22.21
CA LEU A 20 10.84 41.99 22.30
C LEU A 20 10.86 41.39 20.92
N GLY A 21 11.86 40.53 20.66
CA GLY A 21 11.89 39.70 19.47
C GLY A 21 10.62 38.90 19.45
N LEU A 22 9.69 39.21 18.54
CA LEU A 22 8.57 38.36 18.20
C LEU A 22 9.16 37.00 17.81
N ALA A 23 9.17 36.05 18.75
CA ALA A 23 9.50 34.67 18.47
C ALA A 23 8.49 34.21 17.40
N ARG A 24 8.95 34.14 16.16
CA ARG A 24 8.14 33.62 15.06
C ARG A 24 7.82 32.19 15.43
N ALA A 25 6.56 31.91 15.73
CA ALA A 25 6.12 30.56 16.07
C ALA A 25 6.56 29.64 14.93
N GLN A 26 7.38 28.65 15.26
CA GLN A 26 7.88 27.70 14.29
C GLN A 26 6.69 26.91 13.73
N THR A 27 6.57 26.84 12.42
CA THR A 27 5.49 26.06 11.78
C THR A 27 5.53 24.63 12.30
N PRO A 28 4.42 24.11 12.84
CA PRO A 28 4.37 22.73 13.30
C PRO A 28 4.72 21.75 12.18
N LYS A 29 5.56 20.76 12.48
CA LYS A 29 6.14 19.84 11.50
C LYS A 29 5.75 18.38 11.77
N ILE A 30 5.39 17.67 10.71
CA ILE A 30 5.20 16.21 10.68
C ILE A 30 6.33 15.59 9.86
N SER A 31 6.93 14.52 10.38
CA SER A 31 7.97 13.74 9.69
C SER A 31 7.44 12.37 9.28
N VAL A 32 7.51 12.08 7.97
CA VAL A 32 7.00 10.85 7.35
C VAL A 32 8.17 10.10 6.73
N GLY A 33 8.28 8.81 7.07
CA GLY A 33 9.22 7.89 6.43
C GLY A 33 8.48 6.99 5.42
N ILE A 34 8.83 7.05 4.14
CA ILE A 34 8.35 6.10 3.13
C ILE A 34 9.37 4.98 3.03
N LEU A 35 9.02 3.81 3.57
CA LEU A 35 9.87 2.64 3.57
C LEU A 35 9.40 1.69 2.48
N ASN A 36 10.19 1.52 1.42
CA ASN A 36 9.74 0.96 0.17
C ASN A 36 10.73 -0.07 -0.40
N ASP A 37 10.35 -0.73 -1.47
CA ASP A 37 11.25 -1.45 -2.37
C ASP A 37 11.59 -0.53 -3.55
N LEU A 38 12.85 -0.07 -3.61
CA LEU A 38 13.31 0.85 -4.65
C LEU A 38 14.13 0.17 -5.75
N THR A 39 14.59 -1.07 -5.51
CA THR A 39 15.55 -1.75 -6.38
C THR A 39 15.21 -3.21 -6.66
N GLY A 40 14.28 -3.82 -5.92
CA GLY A 40 13.93 -5.24 -6.01
C GLY A 40 12.69 -5.55 -6.85
N THR A 41 12.07 -6.67 -6.52
CA THR A 41 10.93 -7.29 -7.24
C THR A 41 9.71 -6.36 -7.36
N TYR A 42 9.48 -5.49 -6.38
CA TYR A 42 8.31 -4.60 -6.32
C TYR A 42 8.60 -3.16 -6.72
N ARG A 43 9.81 -2.85 -7.22
CA ARG A 43 10.22 -1.49 -7.60
C ARG A 43 9.23 -0.77 -8.52
N ASP A 44 8.73 -1.45 -9.54
CA ASP A 44 7.88 -0.85 -10.57
C ASP A 44 6.40 -0.80 -10.15
N THR A 45 5.98 -1.66 -9.24
CA THR A 45 4.62 -1.71 -8.70
C THR A 45 4.44 -0.87 -7.43
N THR A 46 5.51 -0.45 -6.79
CA THR A 46 5.54 0.47 -5.64
C THR A 46 6.56 1.60 -5.89
N GLY A 47 7.74 1.55 -5.32
CA GLY A 47 8.91 2.34 -5.64
C GLY A 47 8.72 3.86 -5.74
N PRO A 48 9.37 4.51 -6.73
CA PRO A 48 9.33 5.96 -6.89
C PRO A 48 7.93 6.53 -7.12
N THR A 49 7.01 5.77 -7.74
CA THR A 49 5.64 6.24 -7.99
C THR A 49 4.82 6.30 -6.69
N SER A 50 5.01 5.38 -5.73
CA SER A 50 4.46 5.50 -4.38
C SER A 50 4.87 6.81 -3.70
N ILE A 51 6.17 7.17 -3.81
CA ILE A 51 6.70 8.42 -3.26
C ILE A 51 6.05 9.63 -3.94
N ALA A 52 5.87 9.58 -5.26
CA ALA A 52 5.20 10.63 -6.02
C ALA A 52 3.72 10.80 -5.60
N CYS A 53 3.00 9.69 -5.39
CA CYS A 53 1.62 9.69 -4.89
C CYS A 53 1.52 10.31 -3.48
N ALA A 54 2.40 9.92 -2.55
CA ALA A 54 2.44 10.49 -1.22
C ALA A 54 2.76 12.01 -1.25
N LYS A 55 3.71 12.43 -2.07
CA LYS A 55 4.02 13.86 -2.28
C LYS A 55 2.86 14.63 -2.91
N GLN A 56 2.09 13.99 -3.81
CA GLN A 56 0.88 14.60 -4.37
C GLN A 56 -0.17 14.84 -3.29
N ALA A 57 -0.36 13.90 -2.37
CA ALA A 57 -1.27 14.08 -1.23
C ALA A 57 -0.88 15.29 -0.36
N VAL A 58 0.41 15.47 -0.11
CA VAL A 58 0.91 16.66 0.63
C VAL A 58 0.61 17.95 -0.12
N GLN A 59 0.79 17.98 -1.44
CA GLN A 59 0.50 19.16 -2.26
C GLN A 59 -1.01 19.49 -2.26
N ASP A 60 -1.88 18.48 -2.43
CA ASP A 60 -3.32 18.66 -2.44
C ASP A 60 -3.83 19.09 -1.05
N PHE A 61 -3.27 18.52 0.02
CA PHE A 61 -3.56 18.93 1.40
C PHE A 61 -3.13 20.38 1.67
N ALA A 62 -1.92 20.77 1.26
CA ALA A 62 -1.40 22.13 1.47
C ALA A 62 -2.20 23.21 0.73
N ALA A 63 -2.94 22.85 -0.30
CA ALA A 63 -3.86 23.77 -0.99
C ALA A 63 -5.04 24.20 -0.09
N THR A 64 -5.39 23.38 0.90
CA THR A 64 -6.51 23.62 1.82
C THR A 64 -6.06 23.98 3.24
N VAL A 65 -4.91 23.46 3.69
CA VAL A 65 -4.36 23.66 5.04
C VAL A 65 -2.90 24.13 4.96
N ARG A 66 -2.64 25.39 5.33
CA ARG A 66 -1.33 26.04 5.09
C ARG A 66 -0.34 26.02 6.27
N ASN A 67 -0.74 25.54 7.44
CA ASN A 67 0.03 25.75 8.69
C ASN A 67 0.68 24.45 9.21
N ILE A 68 0.90 23.46 8.36
CA ILE A 68 1.58 22.20 8.71
C ILE A 68 2.68 21.95 7.69
N GLU A 69 3.91 21.87 8.17
CA GLU A 69 5.06 21.44 7.36
C GLU A 69 5.12 19.90 7.35
N VAL A 70 5.33 19.30 6.18
CA VAL A 70 5.49 17.84 6.04
C VAL A 70 6.86 17.54 5.46
N GLU A 71 7.70 16.89 6.25
CA GLU A 71 8.97 16.35 5.78
C GLU A 71 8.81 14.90 5.37
N ILE A 72 9.30 14.56 4.17
CA ILE A 72 9.29 13.18 3.66
C ILE A 72 10.72 12.71 3.47
N ARG A 73 11.03 11.54 4.06
CA ARG A 73 12.24 10.76 3.76
C ARG A 73 11.86 9.41 3.18
N SER A 74 12.76 8.78 2.45
CA SER A 74 12.52 7.44 1.89
C SER A 74 13.75 6.56 2.01
N ALA A 75 13.53 5.25 2.12
CA ALA A 75 14.59 4.26 2.11
C ALA A 75 14.10 2.95 1.47
N ASP A 76 15.07 2.14 1.04
CA ASP A 76 14.87 0.81 0.47
C ASP A 76 15.05 -0.26 1.56
N HIS A 77 14.02 -1.07 1.82
CA HIS A 77 14.12 -2.20 2.73
C HIS A 77 14.65 -3.48 2.07
N GLN A 78 14.88 -3.44 0.74
CA GLN A 78 15.47 -4.56 -0.03
C GLN A 78 14.69 -5.89 0.11
N ASN A 79 13.40 -5.83 0.41
CA ASN A 79 12.54 -6.99 0.74
C ASN A 79 13.02 -7.84 1.93
N LYS A 80 13.86 -7.26 2.82
CA LYS A 80 14.46 -7.93 3.99
C LYS A 80 13.86 -7.40 5.29
N PRO A 81 13.24 -8.28 6.11
CA PRO A 81 12.60 -7.86 7.38
C PRO A 81 13.56 -7.22 8.37
N ASP A 82 14.80 -7.69 8.47
CA ASP A 82 15.84 -7.16 9.35
C ASP A 82 16.29 -5.75 8.94
N VAL A 83 16.43 -5.51 7.62
CA VAL A 83 16.76 -4.19 7.07
C VAL A 83 15.61 -3.21 7.35
N GLY A 84 14.37 -3.58 7.01
CA GLY A 84 13.20 -2.75 7.26
C GLY A 84 12.99 -2.45 8.75
N ALA A 85 13.17 -3.45 9.61
CA ALA A 85 13.10 -3.29 11.06
C ALA A 85 14.18 -2.37 11.62
N SER A 86 15.41 -2.45 11.10
CA SER A 86 16.51 -1.56 11.49
C SER A 86 16.23 -0.11 11.14
N ILE A 87 15.79 0.14 9.89
CA ILE A 87 15.42 1.48 9.40
C ILE A 87 14.25 2.04 10.22
N ALA A 88 13.22 1.23 10.49
CA ALA A 88 12.06 1.67 11.26
C ALA A 88 12.43 2.09 12.69
N ARG A 89 13.29 1.31 13.39
CA ARG A 89 13.79 1.69 14.73
C ARG A 89 14.54 3.01 14.69
N GLN A 90 15.51 3.11 13.77
CA GLN A 90 16.31 4.33 13.62
C GLN A 90 15.43 5.55 13.35
N TRP A 91 14.52 5.47 12.38
CA TRP A 91 13.65 6.59 12.02
C TRP A 91 12.75 7.04 13.17
N PHE A 92 12.14 6.11 13.91
CA PHE A 92 11.33 6.45 15.07
C PHE A 92 12.16 7.06 16.20
N ASP A 93 13.41 6.62 16.41
CA ASP A 93 14.34 7.21 17.39
C ASP A 93 14.80 8.62 16.96
N GLU A 94 14.90 8.88 15.66
CA GLU A 94 15.18 10.20 15.08
C GLU A 94 13.96 11.12 15.02
N GLY A 95 12.79 10.68 15.50
CA GLY A 95 11.59 11.51 15.62
C GLY A 95 10.65 11.46 14.41
N VAL A 96 10.77 10.48 13.51
CA VAL A 96 9.74 10.19 12.49
C VAL A 96 8.42 9.87 13.20
N ASP A 97 7.33 10.45 12.73
CA ASP A 97 6.01 10.30 13.33
C ASP A 97 5.26 9.06 12.80
N VAL A 98 5.43 8.79 11.51
CA VAL A 98 4.72 7.73 10.79
C VAL A 98 5.60 7.11 9.71
N ILE A 99 5.53 5.78 9.56
CA ILE A 99 6.05 5.06 8.41
C ILE A 99 4.89 4.75 7.48
N LEU A 100 5.09 4.98 6.19
CA LEU A 100 4.13 4.80 5.10
C LEU A 100 4.69 3.78 4.10
N ASP A 101 3.80 3.04 3.45
CA ASP A 101 4.00 2.04 2.41
C ASP A 101 4.36 0.64 2.97
N VAL A 102 5.59 0.16 2.83
CA VAL A 102 6.12 -1.15 3.26
C VAL A 102 5.54 -2.33 2.47
N PRO A 103 5.84 -2.46 1.17
CA PRO A 103 5.18 -3.41 0.27
C PRO A 103 5.39 -4.91 0.60
N THR A 104 6.44 -5.28 1.31
CA THR A 104 6.73 -6.69 1.61
C THR A 104 6.10 -7.11 2.93
N SER A 105 5.14 -8.06 2.88
CA SER A 105 4.34 -8.45 4.06
C SER A 105 5.16 -8.85 5.28
N SER A 106 6.27 -9.59 5.11
CA SER A 106 7.15 -9.94 6.23
C SER A 106 7.86 -8.73 6.83
N VAL A 107 8.21 -7.73 6.02
CA VAL A 107 8.76 -6.45 6.48
C VAL A 107 7.69 -5.64 7.22
N ALA A 108 6.49 -5.53 6.65
CA ALA A 108 5.37 -4.80 7.24
C ALA A 108 4.98 -5.35 8.62
N LEU A 109 4.94 -6.67 8.78
CA LEU A 109 4.68 -7.33 10.06
C LEU A 109 5.75 -6.96 11.11
N ALA A 110 7.04 -6.93 10.74
CA ALA A 110 8.12 -6.53 11.64
C ALA A 110 8.02 -5.03 12.01
N VAL A 111 7.75 -4.16 11.02
CA VAL A 111 7.59 -2.71 11.23
C VAL A 111 6.36 -2.40 12.09
N ALA A 112 5.24 -3.13 11.91
CA ALA A 112 4.02 -2.97 12.72
C ALA A 112 4.28 -3.23 14.22
N GLN A 113 5.07 -4.25 14.55
CA GLN A 113 5.46 -4.53 15.93
C GLN A 113 6.32 -3.41 16.52
N ILE A 114 7.26 -2.86 15.73
CA ILE A 114 8.11 -1.74 16.15
C ILE A 114 7.26 -0.47 16.36
N ALA A 115 6.38 -0.15 15.40
CA ALA A 115 5.47 0.98 15.52
C ALA A 115 4.61 0.88 16.79
N ARG A 116 4.04 -0.30 17.06
CA ARG A 116 3.29 -0.56 18.29
C ARG A 116 4.13 -0.35 19.56
N SER A 117 5.35 -0.91 19.62
CA SER A 117 6.20 -0.84 20.80
C SER A 117 6.67 0.57 21.13
N LYS A 118 6.78 1.44 20.12
CA LYS A 118 7.22 2.85 20.24
C LYS A 118 6.05 3.85 20.25
N ASP A 119 4.81 3.36 20.24
CA ASP A 119 3.60 4.16 20.07
C ASP A 119 3.70 5.12 18.86
N LYS A 120 4.22 4.61 17.74
CA LYS A 120 4.31 5.26 16.45
C LYS A 120 3.32 4.63 15.48
N ILE A 121 3.29 5.08 14.24
CA ILE A 121 2.26 4.69 13.28
C ILE A 121 2.88 3.95 12.09
N LEU A 122 2.25 2.85 11.67
CA LEU A 122 2.41 2.24 10.35
C LEU A 122 1.14 2.46 9.54
N LEU A 123 1.27 3.09 8.38
CA LEU A 123 0.25 3.21 7.35
C LEU A 123 0.65 2.32 6.17
N ASP A 124 0.11 1.12 6.15
CA ASP A 124 0.44 0.13 5.14
C ASP A 124 -0.39 0.34 3.86
N ALA A 125 0.30 0.61 2.76
CA ALA A 125 -0.30 0.88 1.46
C ALA A 125 -0.34 -0.34 0.55
N SER A 126 0.55 -1.31 0.76
CA SER A 126 0.86 -2.31 -0.26
C SER A 126 1.23 -3.70 0.25
N ALA A 127 1.51 -3.91 1.54
CA ALA A 127 1.60 -5.27 2.07
C ALA A 127 0.20 -5.87 2.23
N THR A 128 0.00 -7.07 1.71
CA THR A 128 -1.36 -7.59 1.48
C THR A 128 -1.74 -8.76 2.37
N THR A 129 -0.85 -9.26 3.23
CA THR A 129 -1.21 -10.35 4.15
C THR A 129 -2.36 -9.98 5.07
N THR A 130 -3.40 -10.82 5.12
CA THR A 130 -4.53 -10.67 6.05
C THR A 130 -4.10 -10.70 7.53
N ALA A 131 -2.90 -11.16 7.84
CA ALA A 131 -2.40 -11.18 9.22
C ALA A 131 -2.31 -9.77 9.85
N LEU A 132 -2.04 -8.72 9.05
CA LEU A 132 -1.94 -7.32 9.52
C LEU A 132 -3.26 -6.75 10.06
N THR A 133 -4.39 -7.28 9.63
CA THR A 133 -5.74 -6.91 10.12
C THR A 133 -6.44 -8.08 10.83
N GLY A 134 -5.76 -9.23 10.88
CA GLY A 134 -6.15 -10.46 11.57
C GLY A 134 -5.37 -10.67 12.87
N ALA A 135 -4.82 -11.86 13.04
CA ALA A 135 -4.16 -12.30 14.28
C ALA A 135 -3.00 -11.40 14.73
N GLN A 136 -2.39 -10.64 13.84
CA GLN A 136 -1.30 -9.70 14.14
C GLN A 136 -1.71 -8.24 14.01
N CYS A 137 -3.00 -7.92 14.05
CA CYS A 137 -3.48 -6.55 14.01
C CYS A 137 -2.90 -5.71 15.16
N SER A 138 -2.74 -4.44 14.89
CA SER A 138 -2.13 -3.50 15.84
C SER A 138 -2.98 -2.23 15.95
N PRO A 139 -3.14 -1.67 17.15
CA PRO A 139 -3.83 -0.39 17.31
C PRO A 139 -3.07 0.80 16.67
N ASN A 140 -1.85 0.57 16.24
CA ASN A 140 -0.96 1.56 15.63
C ASN A 140 -0.82 1.38 14.11
N THR A 141 -1.62 0.47 13.48
CA THR A 141 -1.49 0.13 12.06
C THR A 141 -2.82 0.30 11.34
N ILE A 142 -2.74 0.83 10.11
CA ILE A 142 -3.83 0.84 9.14
C ILE A 142 -3.34 0.15 7.88
N VAL A 143 -4.14 -0.76 7.33
CA VAL A 143 -3.98 -1.38 6.00
C VAL A 143 -5.03 -0.80 5.08
N TRP A 144 -4.63 -0.25 3.93
CA TRP A 144 -5.54 0.60 3.16
C TRP A 144 -6.53 -0.19 2.31
N SER A 145 -6.27 -0.36 1.03
CA SER A 145 -7.36 -0.59 0.07
C SER A 145 -7.54 -2.03 -0.39
N PHE A 146 -6.57 -2.92 -0.19
CA PHE A 146 -6.62 -4.30 -0.66
C PHE A 146 -5.80 -5.23 0.24
N ASP A 147 -6.07 -6.52 0.14
CA ASP A 147 -5.38 -7.60 0.84
C ASP A 147 -5.58 -8.93 0.10
N THR A 148 -4.94 -10.00 0.57
CA THR A 148 -5.01 -11.33 -0.05
C THR A 148 -6.42 -11.93 -0.03
N TYR A 149 -7.27 -11.56 0.92
CA TYR A 149 -8.68 -11.96 0.89
C TYR A 149 -9.43 -11.35 -0.29
N MET A 150 -9.32 -10.03 -0.48
CA MET A 150 -9.94 -9.33 -1.62
C MET A 150 -9.51 -9.95 -2.96
N LEU A 151 -8.21 -10.22 -3.11
CA LEU A 151 -7.65 -10.82 -4.32
C LEU A 151 -8.20 -12.24 -4.56
N ALA A 152 -8.25 -13.05 -3.51
CA ALA A 152 -8.76 -14.43 -3.57
C ALA A 152 -10.24 -14.49 -3.94
N VAL A 153 -11.10 -13.71 -3.26
CA VAL A 153 -12.55 -13.75 -3.51
C VAL A 153 -12.93 -13.16 -4.87
N SER A 154 -12.17 -12.20 -5.38
CA SER A 154 -12.43 -11.55 -6.66
C SER A 154 -11.79 -12.33 -7.82
N THR A 155 -10.46 -12.32 -8.00
CA THR A 155 -9.79 -13.05 -9.09
C THR A 155 -9.95 -14.56 -8.95
N GLY A 156 -9.67 -15.13 -7.78
CA GLY A 156 -9.83 -16.57 -7.53
C GLY A 156 -11.27 -17.01 -7.72
N GLY A 157 -12.24 -16.27 -7.15
CA GLY A 157 -13.66 -16.52 -7.32
C GLY A 157 -14.15 -16.43 -8.77
N ALA A 158 -13.61 -15.47 -9.56
CA ALA A 158 -13.92 -15.38 -10.99
C ALA A 158 -13.43 -16.61 -11.77
N MET A 159 -12.21 -17.06 -11.53
CA MET A 159 -11.65 -18.25 -12.18
C MET A 159 -12.44 -19.51 -11.87
N VAL A 160 -12.90 -19.66 -10.61
CA VAL A 160 -13.78 -20.77 -10.22
C VAL A 160 -15.13 -20.72 -10.95
N LYS A 161 -15.77 -19.55 -11.02
CA LYS A 161 -17.04 -19.33 -11.75
C LYS A 161 -16.89 -19.64 -13.25
N MET A 162 -15.73 -19.40 -13.82
CA MET A 162 -15.41 -19.78 -15.20
C MET A 162 -15.07 -21.27 -15.40
N GLY A 163 -15.27 -22.10 -14.37
CA GLY A 163 -15.10 -23.54 -14.41
C GLY A 163 -13.70 -24.04 -14.06
N GLY A 164 -12.87 -23.25 -13.44
CA GLY A 164 -11.56 -23.65 -12.91
C GLY A 164 -11.71 -24.52 -11.65
N LYS A 165 -11.85 -25.85 -11.83
CA LYS A 165 -12.11 -26.78 -10.72
C LYS A 165 -10.87 -27.36 -10.07
N THR A 166 -9.76 -27.45 -10.80
CA THR A 166 -8.50 -28.01 -10.29
C THR A 166 -7.39 -26.98 -10.41
N TRP A 167 -6.64 -26.78 -9.32
CA TRP A 167 -5.64 -25.74 -9.19
C TRP A 167 -4.27 -26.30 -8.82
N TYR A 168 -3.24 -25.66 -9.32
CA TYR A 168 -1.87 -25.78 -8.86
C TYR A 168 -1.31 -24.40 -8.55
N PHE A 169 -0.56 -24.24 -7.45
CA PHE A 169 -0.01 -22.94 -7.08
C PHE A 169 1.50 -22.88 -7.30
N ILE A 170 1.99 -21.73 -7.78
CA ILE A 170 3.38 -21.29 -7.66
C ILE A 170 3.38 -20.12 -6.69
N THR A 171 4.08 -20.28 -5.55
CA THR A 171 3.92 -19.42 -4.37
C THR A 171 5.27 -18.87 -3.93
N ALA A 172 5.35 -17.55 -3.76
CA ALA A 172 6.50 -16.91 -3.13
C ALA A 172 6.59 -17.34 -1.66
N ASP A 173 7.75 -17.91 -1.24
CA ASP A 173 7.90 -18.56 0.07
C ASP A 173 8.11 -17.55 1.20
N TYR A 174 7.10 -16.70 1.44
CA TYR A 174 7.04 -15.76 2.56
C TYR A 174 5.59 -15.39 2.91
N ALA A 175 5.38 -14.54 3.93
CA ALA A 175 4.07 -14.26 4.52
C ALA A 175 2.97 -13.88 3.52
N PHE A 176 3.28 -13.11 2.46
CA PHE A 176 2.33 -12.74 1.42
C PHE A 176 1.88 -13.94 0.57
N GLY A 177 2.85 -14.66 -0.01
CA GLY A 177 2.53 -15.79 -0.88
C GLY A 177 1.74 -16.87 -0.15
N HIS A 178 2.11 -17.17 1.10
CA HIS A 178 1.37 -18.12 1.94
C HIS A 178 -0.07 -17.64 2.19
N SER A 179 -0.25 -16.36 2.54
CA SER A 179 -1.57 -15.78 2.77
C SER A 179 -2.44 -15.85 1.51
N LEU A 180 -1.90 -15.50 0.35
CA LEU A 180 -2.64 -15.50 -0.91
C LEU A 180 -3.00 -16.92 -1.38
N GLU A 181 -2.07 -17.86 -1.24
CA GLU A 181 -2.31 -19.30 -1.51
C GLU A 181 -3.43 -19.83 -0.59
N GLU A 182 -3.36 -19.52 0.71
CA GLU A 182 -4.33 -19.98 1.70
C GLU A 182 -5.73 -19.41 1.42
N GLU A 183 -5.86 -18.08 1.26
CA GLU A 183 -7.14 -17.45 0.99
C GLU A 183 -7.76 -17.95 -0.33
N THR A 184 -6.95 -18.11 -1.38
CA THR A 184 -7.44 -18.65 -2.65
C THR A 184 -7.83 -20.12 -2.53
N THR A 185 -7.08 -20.92 -1.77
CA THR A 185 -7.43 -22.32 -1.49
C THR A 185 -8.79 -22.42 -0.81
N LYS A 186 -9.11 -21.56 0.18
CA LYS A 186 -10.42 -21.51 0.83
C LYS A 186 -11.55 -21.27 -0.18
N VAL A 187 -11.36 -20.31 -1.09
CA VAL A 187 -12.33 -20.00 -2.15
C VAL A 187 -12.54 -21.18 -3.09
N VAL A 188 -11.46 -21.83 -3.53
CA VAL A 188 -11.50 -22.99 -4.43
C VAL A 188 -12.24 -24.16 -3.78
N LEU A 189 -11.90 -24.48 -2.52
CA LEU A 189 -12.52 -25.59 -1.79
C LEU A 189 -14.00 -25.33 -1.48
N ALA A 190 -14.35 -24.10 -1.07
CA ALA A 190 -15.75 -23.72 -0.80
C ALA A 190 -16.63 -23.83 -2.04
N ALA A 191 -16.08 -23.70 -3.23
CA ALA A 191 -16.78 -23.88 -4.50
C ALA A 191 -16.74 -25.34 -5.03
N GLY A 192 -16.27 -26.31 -4.23
CA GLY A 192 -16.17 -27.71 -4.61
C GLY A 192 -15.00 -28.04 -5.55
N GLY A 193 -14.06 -27.13 -5.71
CA GLY A 193 -12.81 -27.35 -6.46
C GLY A 193 -11.77 -28.13 -5.64
N LYS A 194 -10.61 -28.36 -6.25
CA LYS A 194 -9.48 -29.09 -5.65
C LYS A 194 -8.16 -28.38 -5.93
N VAL A 195 -7.26 -28.40 -4.97
CA VAL A 195 -5.85 -28.04 -5.14
C VAL A 195 -5.06 -29.34 -5.33
N LEU A 196 -4.47 -29.51 -6.52
CA LEU A 196 -3.72 -30.72 -6.89
C LEU A 196 -2.28 -30.69 -6.38
N GLY A 197 -1.75 -29.48 -6.14
CA GLY A 197 -0.39 -29.31 -5.63
C GLY A 197 0.03 -27.84 -5.56
N ARG A 198 1.25 -27.66 -5.11
CA ARG A 198 1.89 -26.36 -4.97
C ARG A 198 3.40 -26.48 -5.03
N SER A 199 4.05 -25.45 -5.54
CA SER A 199 5.49 -25.28 -5.45
C SER A 199 5.79 -23.93 -4.82
N ARG A 200 6.63 -23.90 -3.80
CA ARG A 200 7.10 -22.68 -3.15
C ARG A 200 8.52 -22.40 -3.57
N TYR A 201 8.81 -21.14 -3.87
CA TYR A 201 10.13 -20.73 -4.34
C TYR A 201 10.74 -19.68 -3.39
N PRO A 202 12.08 -19.71 -3.19
CA PRO A 202 12.78 -18.72 -2.39
C PRO A 202 12.57 -17.30 -2.92
N PHE A 203 12.12 -16.40 -2.04
CA PHE A 203 11.93 -14.98 -2.33
C PHE A 203 12.93 -14.15 -1.52
N PRO A 204 13.57 -13.12 -2.09
CA PRO A 204 13.35 -12.51 -3.43
C PRO A 204 14.37 -13.00 -4.50
N GLU A 205 15.07 -14.10 -4.31
CA GLU A 205 16.23 -14.48 -5.11
C GLU A 205 15.89 -15.22 -6.42
N THR A 206 14.68 -15.78 -6.54
CA THR A 206 14.28 -16.61 -7.69
C THR A 206 13.90 -15.75 -8.88
N THR A 207 14.47 -16.05 -10.06
CA THR A 207 14.14 -15.40 -11.33
C THR A 207 13.79 -16.40 -12.43
N ASP A 208 14.18 -17.68 -12.28
CA ASP A 208 13.86 -18.78 -13.19
C ASP A 208 12.77 -19.66 -12.56
N PHE A 209 11.63 -19.72 -13.24
CA PHE A 209 10.44 -20.47 -12.80
C PHE A 209 10.22 -21.75 -13.62
N SER A 210 11.15 -22.13 -14.52
CA SER A 210 11.02 -23.26 -15.43
C SER A 210 10.64 -24.57 -14.74
N SER A 211 11.34 -24.92 -13.66
CA SER A 211 11.08 -26.16 -12.92
C SER A 211 9.74 -26.16 -12.21
N TYR A 212 9.31 -25.02 -11.70
CA TYR A 212 8.00 -24.84 -11.06
C TYR A 212 6.86 -24.93 -12.06
N LEU A 213 7.01 -24.35 -13.26
CA LEU A 213 6.05 -24.41 -14.36
C LEU A 213 5.92 -25.84 -14.93
N GLN A 214 7.02 -26.59 -15.04
CA GLN A 214 6.98 -28.00 -15.44
C GLN A 214 6.20 -28.85 -14.43
N GLN A 215 6.38 -28.63 -13.12
CA GLN A 215 5.60 -29.30 -12.07
C GLN A 215 4.12 -28.96 -12.18
N ALA A 216 3.80 -27.68 -12.41
CA ALA A 216 2.42 -27.23 -12.62
C ALA A 216 1.79 -27.93 -13.83
N GLN A 217 2.48 -27.99 -14.96
CA GLN A 217 2.03 -28.68 -16.17
C GLN A 217 1.82 -30.16 -15.93
N ALA A 218 2.76 -30.83 -15.27
CA ALA A 218 2.67 -32.25 -14.95
C ALA A 218 1.52 -32.59 -13.99
N SER A 219 1.04 -31.63 -13.18
CA SER A 219 -0.09 -31.81 -12.28
C SER A 219 -1.42 -32.05 -13.00
N GLY A 220 -1.56 -31.62 -14.27
CA GLY A 220 -2.81 -31.65 -15.01
C GLY A 220 -3.88 -30.69 -14.46
N ALA A 221 -3.53 -29.70 -13.65
CA ALA A 221 -4.46 -28.72 -13.14
C ALA A 221 -5.03 -27.83 -14.28
N GLN A 222 -6.29 -27.43 -14.13
CA GLN A 222 -6.95 -26.53 -15.07
C GLN A 222 -6.51 -25.06 -14.89
N VAL A 223 -6.07 -24.71 -13.69
CA VAL A 223 -5.69 -23.33 -13.32
C VAL A 223 -4.33 -23.35 -12.64
N LEU A 224 -3.43 -22.53 -13.13
CA LEU A 224 -2.20 -22.15 -12.44
C LEU A 224 -2.45 -20.88 -11.65
N GLY A 225 -2.54 -20.98 -10.32
CA GLY A 225 -2.62 -19.85 -9.41
C GLY A 225 -1.23 -19.32 -9.13
N LEU A 226 -0.96 -18.08 -9.50
CA LEU A 226 0.29 -17.39 -9.20
C LEU A 226 0.11 -16.60 -7.90
N ALA A 227 0.60 -17.16 -6.79
CA ALA A 227 0.63 -16.50 -5.48
C ALA A 227 1.94 -15.73 -5.30
N ASN A 228 2.18 -14.79 -6.20
CA ASN A 228 3.31 -13.87 -6.28
C ASN A 228 2.88 -12.55 -6.93
N ALA A 229 3.79 -11.59 -7.06
CA ALA A 229 3.52 -10.27 -7.62
C ALA A 229 4.78 -9.63 -8.22
N GLY A 230 4.61 -8.50 -8.93
CA GLY A 230 5.69 -7.73 -9.55
C GLY A 230 6.52 -8.56 -10.54
N LEU A 231 7.84 -8.38 -10.55
CA LEU A 231 8.73 -9.07 -11.47
C LEU A 231 8.59 -10.60 -11.44
N ASP A 232 8.25 -11.19 -10.29
CA ASP A 232 8.05 -12.65 -10.20
C ASP A 232 6.79 -13.08 -10.96
N ALA A 233 5.69 -12.32 -10.84
CA ALA A 233 4.48 -12.57 -11.61
C ALA A 233 4.70 -12.38 -13.11
N GLU A 234 5.41 -11.31 -13.51
CA GLU A 234 5.80 -11.07 -14.89
C GLU A 234 6.60 -12.24 -15.47
N ASN A 235 7.64 -12.68 -14.76
CA ASN A 235 8.49 -13.80 -15.18
C ASN A 235 7.70 -15.11 -15.27
N CYS A 236 6.83 -15.39 -14.29
CA CYS A 236 5.95 -16.57 -14.35
C CYS A 236 5.01 -16.55 -15.56
N VAL A 237 4.35 -15.42 -15.84
CA VAL A 237 3.44 -15.28 -16.98
C VAL A 237 4.22 -15.46 -18.30
N LYS A 238 5.36 -14.77 -18.43
CA LYS A 238 6.21 -14.87 -19.64
C LYS A 238 6.69 -16.31 -19.86
N GLN A 239 7.30 -16.93 -18.86
CA GLN A 239 7.81 -18.30 -18.97
C GLN A 239 6.68 -19.32 -19.16
N ALA A 240 5.49 -19.13 -18.56
CA ALA A 240 4.34 -19.99 -18.80
C ALA A 240 3.92 -20.01 -20.29
N HIS A 241 3.96 -18.87 -20.96
CA HIS A 241 3.75 -18.79 -22.41
C HIS A 241 4.88 -19.48 -23.20
N GLU A 242 6.14 -19.29 -22.82
CA GLU A 242 7.30 -19.94 -23.46
C GLU A 242 7.22 -21.48 -23.34
N PHE A 243 6.66 -22.01 -22.25
CA PHE A 243 6.42 -23.43 -22.05
C PHE A 243 5.10 -23.94 -22.64
N GLY A 244 4.30 -23.08 -23.27
CA GLY A 244 3.03 -23.46 -23.91
C GLY A 244 1.93 -23.89 -22.93
N LEU A 245 1.94 -23.39 -21.69
CA LEU A 245 0.92 -23.74 -20.71
C LEU A 245 -0.50 -23.28 -21.12
N PRO A 246 -0.71 -22.04 -21.63
CA PRO A 246 -2.02 -21.62 -22.12
C PRO A 246 -2.50 -22.46 -23.30
N GLU A 247 -1.61 -22.81 -24.23
CA GLU A 247 -1.91 -23.64 -25.39
C GLU A 247 -2.27 -25.08 -25.02
N SER A 248 -1.77 -25.58 -23.87
CA SER A 248 -2.16 -26.87 -23.31
C SER A 248 -3.54 -26.86 -22.64
N GLY A 249 -4.18 -25.69 -22.53
CA GLY A 249 -5.48 -25.48 -21.90
C GLY A 249 -5.42 -25.09 -20.43
N MET A 250 -4.23 -24.89 -19.85
CA MET A 250 -4.06 -24.40 -18.49
C MET A 250 -4.30 -22.90 -18.45
N ARG A 251 -5.23 -22.44 -17.61
CA ARG A 251 -5.49 -21.02 -17.42
C ARG A 251 -4.51 -20.44 -16.42
N ILE A 252 -3.91 -19.30 -16.74
CA ILE A 252 -3.05 -18.56 -15.83
C ILE A 252 -3.92 -17.62 -14.99
N ALA A 253 -3.83 -17.71 -13.68
CA ALA A 253 -4.50 -16.85 -12.72
C ALA A 253 -3.46 -16.07 -11.89
N PRO A 254 -2.96 -14.92 -12.37
CA PRO A 254 -2.10 -14.07 -11.58
C PRO A 254 -2.96 -13.41 -10.51
N LEU A 255 -2.82 -13.88 -9.26
CA LEU A 255 -3.71 -13.48 -8.17
C LEU A 255 -3.43 -12.07 -7.68
N GLU A 256 -2.19 -11.59 -7.82
CA GLU A 256 -1.81 -10.19 -7.64
C GLU A 256 -0.91 -9.74 -8.79
N MET A 257 -1.48 -8.98 -9.70
CA MET A 257 -0.79 -8.38 -10.84
C MET A 257 -1.34 -6.99 -11.09
N PHE A 258 -0.46 -6.06 -11.41
CA PHE A 258 -0.78 -4.65 -11.52
C PHE A 258 -0.81 -4.18 -12.98
N ILE A 259 -1.36 -2.99 -13.21
CA ILE A 259 -1.37 -2.36 -14.53
C ILE A 259 0.04 -2.16 -15.09
N ASN A 260 1.02 -1.95 -14.22
CA ASN A 260 2.43 -1.77 -14.55
C ASN A 260 3.01 -3.05 -15.17
N ASP A 261 2.70 -4.21 -14.57
CA ASP A 261 3.13 -5.52 -15.06
C ASP A 261 2.50 -5.82 -16.43
N VAL A 262 1.20 -5.53 -16.58
CA VAL A 262 0.49 -5.68 -17.86
C VAL A 262 1.07 -4.76 -18.94
N HIS A 263 1.44 -3.53 -18.56
CA HIS A 263 2.10 -2.59 -19.48
C HIS A 263 3.47 -3.09 -19.91
N ALA A 264 4.26 -3.64 -18.99
CA ALA A 264 5.59 -4.18 -19.26
C ALA A 264 5.55 -5.42 -20.17
N LEU A 265 4.65 -6.37 -19.89
CA LEU A 265 4.49 -7.59 -20.69
C LEU A 265 3.78 -7.36 -22.02
N GLY A 266 2.93 -6.34 -22.09
CA GLY A 266 2.13 -5.99 -23.26
C GLY A 266 0.84 -6.80 -23.40
N LEU A 267 -0.15 -6.18 -24.07
CA LEU A 267 -1.50 -6.72 -24.22
C LEU A 267 -1.53 -8.06 -24.95
N LYS A 268 -0.63 -8.31 -25.90
CA LYS A 268 -0.61 -9.59 -26.66
C LYS A 268 -0.40 -10.79 -25.74
N MET A 269 0.42 -10.63 -24.69
CA MET A 269 0.70 -11.69 -23.72
C MET A 269 -0.38 -11.76 -22.64
N CYS A 270 -0.88 -10.61 -22.21
CA CYS A 270 -1.78 -10.52 -21.05
C CYS A 270 -3.28 -10.53 -21.39
N GLN A 271 -3.67 -10.42 -22.68
CA GLN A 271 -5.08 -10.36 -23.08
C GLN A 271 -5.90 -11.52 -22.49
N GLY A 272 -7.05 -11.19 -21.91
CA GLY A 272 -7.95 -12.18 -21.31
C GLY A 272 -7.57 -12.61 -19.89
N LEU A 273 -6.45 -12.15 -19.31
CA LEU A 273 -6.18 -12.32 -17.88
C LEU A 273 -7.20 -11.56 -17.05
N TYR A 274 -7.58 -12.14 -15.93
CA TYR A 274 -8.48 -11.51 -14.93
C TYR A 274 -7.67 -11.04 -13.74
N LEU A 275 -7.86 -9.77 -13.38
CA LEU A 275 -7.12 -9.08 -12.33
C LEU A 275 -8.06 -8.33 -11.40
N THR A 276 -7.69 -8.22 -10.12
CA THR A 276 -8.44 -7.44 -9.14
C THR A 276 -7.67 -6.18 -8.79
N ALA A 277 -8.38 -5.05 -8.77
CA ALA A 277 -7.85 -3.80 -8.25
C ALA A 277 -8.89 -3.03 -7.44
N SER A 278 -8.44 -2.28 -6.45
CA SER A 278 -9.24 -1.28 -5.72
C SER A 278 -9.14 0.12 -6.33
N PHE A 279 -8.23 0.30 -7.27
CA PHE A 279 -8.03 1.55 -8.03
C PHE A 279 -7.65 1.23 -9.48
N TYR A 280 -8.22 2.01 -10.39
CA TYR A 280 -7.80 2.09 -11.80
C TYR A 280 -7.93 3.53 -12.26
N TRP A 281 -6.98 4.01 -13.02
CA TRP A 281 -6.87 5.41 -13.42
C TRP A 281 -8.14 5.93 -14.14
N ASP A 282 -8.85 5.07 -14.87
CA ASP A 282 -10.03 5.43 -15.69
C ASP A 282 -11.35 4.92 -15.08
N LEU A 283 -11.48 4.83 -13.75
CA LEU A 283 -12.75 4.46 -13.12
C LEU A 283 -13.78 5.59 -13.19
N ASN A 284 -13.36 6.83 -12.98
CA ASN A 284 -14.22 8.01 -12.91
C ASN A 284 -13.42 9.31 -13.10
N GLU A 285 -14.09 10.46 -13.05
CA GLU A 285 -13.44 11.76 -13.24
C GLU A 285 -12.40 12.07 -12.15
N ARG A 286 -12.65 11.67 -10.90
CA ARG A 286 -11.72 11.92 -9.79
C ARG A 286 -10.43 11.11 -9.98
N THR A 287 -10.54 9.81 -10.31
CA THR A 287 -9.36 8.96 -10.54
C THR A 287 -8.54 9.44 -11.74
N ARG A 288 -9.20 9.91 -12.82
CA ARG A 288 -8.52 10.53 -13.97
C ARG A 288 -7.78 11.82 -13.57
N ALA A 289 -8.44 12.68 -12.79
CA ALA A 289 -7.84 13.95 -12.33
C ALA A 289 -6.65 13.71 -11.39
N PHE A 290 -6.77 12.76 -10.46
CA PHE A 290 -5.66 12.32 -9.60
C PHE A 290 -4.48 11.80 -10.44
N THR A 291 -4.75 10.85 -11.32
CA THR A 291 -3.71 10.24 -12.16
C THR A 291 -2.99 11.29 -12.99
N LYS A 292 -3.70 12.24 -13.60
CA LYS A 292 -3.09 13.34 -14.37
C LYS A 292 -2.06 14.11 -13.54
N ARG A 293 -2.34 14.42 -12.27
CA ARG A 293 -1.40 15.14 -11.38
C ARG A 293 -0.16 14.31 -11.04
N VAL A 294 -0.30 12.99 -10.95
CA VAL A 294 0.82 12.08 -10.61
C VAL A 294 1.71 11.80 -11.81
N VAL A 295 1.13 11.51 -12.99
CA VAL A 295 1.89 11.09 -14.18
C VAL A 295 2.77 12.19 -14.76
N GLU A 296 2.53 13.45 -14.45
CA GLU A 296 3.45 14.54 -14.75
C GLU A 296 4.85 14.33 -14.11
N LYS A 297 4.90 13.58 -12.98
CA LYS A 297 6.11 13.25 -12.24
C LYS A 297 6.63 11.84 -12.54
N THR A 298 5.77 10.96 -13.05
CA THR A 298 6.04 9.54 -13.33
C THR A 298 5.47 9.14 -14.69
N PRO A 299 5.88 9.76 -15.81
CA PRO A 299 5.21 9.58 -17.10
C PRO A 299 5.25 8.15 -17.64
N ASN A 300 6.25 7.37 -17.26
CA ASN A 300 6.45 6.00 -17.71
C ASN A 300 5.91 4.95 -16.72
N ASN A 301 5.32 5.36 -15.61
CA ASN A 301 4.80 4.45 -14.59
C ASN A 301 3.55 5.04 -13.94
N TRP A 302 2.38 4.74 -14.51
CA TRP A 302 1.09 5.22 -14.03
C TRP A 302 0.69 4.51 -12.74
N PRO A 303 0.02 5.23 -11.82
CA PRO A 303 -0.29 4.66 -10.51
C PRO A 303 -1.25 3.46 -10.60
N ASN A 304 -0.90 2.41 -9.89
CA ASN A 304 -1.75 1.27 -9.56
C ASN A 304 -2.38 1.45 -8.17
N GLN A 305 -3.10 0.42 -7.68
CA GLN A 305 -3.77 0.47 -6.37
C GLN A 305 -2.80 0.61 -5.19
N ALA A 306 -1.62 -0.03 -5.21
CA ALA A 306 -0.61 0.06 -4.16
C ALA A 306 -0.01 1.48 -4.09
N GLN A 307 0.35 2.02 -5.24
CA GLN A 307 0.90 3.37 -5.36
C GLN A 307 -0.13 4.44 -4.99
N ALA A 308 -1.37 4.31 -5.50
CA ALA A 308 -2.48 5.21 -5.16
C ALA A 308 -2.88 5.15 -3.67
N SER A 309 -2.69 4.00 -3.00
CA SER A 309 -2.93 3.87 -1.55
C SER A 309 -2.04 4.81 -0.73
N ASN A 310 -0.83 5.09 -1.20
CA ASN A 310 0.05 6.07 -0.55
C ASN A 310 -0.53 7.49 -0.58
N TYR A 311 -1.25 7.85 -1.65
CA TYR A 311 -1.99 9.12 -1.71
C TYR A 311 -3.13 9.14 -0.70
N GLY A 312 -4.01 8.13 -0.72
CA GLY A 312 -5.19 8.09 0.15
C GLY A 312 -4.82 8.08 1.63
N LEU A 313 -3.86 7.24 2.03
CA LEU A 313 -3.34 7.15 3.40
C LEU A 313 -2.73 8.47 3.88
N MET A 314 -1.82 9.04 3.08
CA MET A 314 -1.16 10.30 3.42
C MET A 314 -2.18 11.43 3.56
N PHE A 315 -3.12 11.55 2.61
CA PHE A 315 -4.14 12.58 2.62
C PHE A 315 -5.05 12.46 3.85
N HIS A 316 -5.51 11.24 4.16
CA HIS A 316 -6.35 10.98 5.34
C HIS A 316 -5.61 11.21 6.65
N TYR A 317 -4.35 10.80 6.75
CA TYR A 317 -3.49 11.06 7.91
C TYR A 317 -3.32 12.57 8.15
N LEU A 318 -2.98 13.33 7.12
CA LEU A 318 -2.78 14.79 7.26
C LEU A 318 -4.08 15.52 7.63
N ARG A 319 -5.23 15.09 7.11
CA ARG A 319 -6.54 15.61 7.55
C ARG A 319 -6.79 15.32 9.02
N THR A 320 -6.43 14.12 9.48
CA THR A 320 -6.55 13.74 10.90
C THR A 320 -5.62 14.57 11.78
N VAL A 321 -4.37 14.79 11.36
CA VAL A 321 -3.42 15.65 12.07
C VAL A 321 -3.92 17.10 12.15
N ALA A 322 -4.51 17.62 11.08
CA ALA A 322 -5.10 18.97 11.08
C ALA A 322 -6.29 19.08 12.04
N ASP A 323 -7.13 18.04 12.10
CA ASP A 323 -8.28 17.97 13.02
C ASP A 323 -7.86 17.89 14.49
N MET A 324 -6.84 17.10 14.83
CA MET A 324 -6.33 16.94 16.18
C MET A 324 -5.42 18.10 16.64
N GLY A 325 -4.75 18.74 15.69
CA GLY A 325 -3.59 19.58 15.92
C GLY A 325 -2.29 18.76 16.00
N VAL A 326 -1.21 19.29 15.39
CA VAL A 326 0.08 18.57 15.27
C VAL A 326 0.65 18.13 16.61
N ALA A 327 0.60 18.99 17.62
CA ALA A 327 1.14 18.67 18.95
C ALA A 327 0.41 17.49 19.61
N GLU A 328 -0.90 17.41 19.44
CA GLU A 328 -1.71 16.31 19.97
C GLU A 328 -1.48 15.01 19.20
N ALA A 329 -1.47 15.07 17.85
CA ALA A 329 -1.23 13.91 16.99
C ALA A 329 0.14 13.26 17.24
N LYS A 330 1.15 14.05 17.64
CA LYS A 330 2.50 13.53 17.93
C LYS A 330 2.65 12.87 19.31
N LYS A 331 1.68 13.06 20.23
CA LYS A 331 1.77 12.47 21.58
C LYS A 331 1.58 10.96 21.58
N SER A 332 0.69 10.43 20.73
CA SER A 332 0.40 9.02 20.67
C SER A 332 -0.02 8.60 19.27
N GLY A 333 0.74 7.66 18.69
CA GLY A 333 0.41 7.04 17.42
C GLY A 333 -0.91 6.27 17.48
N ARG A 334 -1.16 5.56 18.58
CA ARG A 334 -2.42 4.85 18.82
C ARG A 334 -3.61 5.82 18.83
N ALA A 335 -3.53 6.93 19.55
CA ALA A 335 -4.63 7.91 19.61
C ALA A 335 -4.90 8.51 18.23
N THR A 336 -3.87 8.75 17.44
CA THR A 336 -4.00 9.27 16.07
C THR A 336 -4.64 8.24 15.15
N VAL A 337 -4.25 6.96 15.22
CA VAL A 337 -4.89 5.86 14.46
C VAL A 337 -6.36 5.71 14.88
N ASP A 338 -6.67 5.77 16.18
CA ASP A 338 -8.05 5.73 16.66
C ASP A 338 -8.87 6.92 16.13
N ARG A 339 -8.27 8.11 15.99
CA ARG A 339 -8.94 9.26 15.36
C ARG A 339 -9.14 9.05 13.87
N MET A 340 -8.15 8.52 13.16
CA MET A 340 -8.28 8.16 11.73
C MET A 340 -9.46 7.22 11.48
N LYS A 341 -9.66 6.21 12.33
CA LYS A 341 -10.80 5.27 12.24
C LYS A 341 -12.17 5.93 12.42
N ARG A 342 -12.25 7.06 13.14
CA ARG A 342 -13.51 7.78 13.38
C ARG A 342 -13.87 8.78 12.30
N ILE A 343 -12.93 9.15 11.46
CA ILE A 343 -13.14 10.10 10.36
C ILE A 343 -13.38 9.31 9.07
N PRO A 344 -14.51 9.52 8.37
CA PRO A 344 -14.71 8.92 7.06
C PRO A 344 -13.63 9.35 6.08
N THR A 345 -13.17 8.40 5.25
CA THR A 345 -12.23 8.70 4.17
C THR A 345 -12.97 9.29 2.97
N ASP A 346 -12.35 10.22 2.29
CA ASP A 346 -12.79 10.72 0.98
C ASP A 346 -11.61 11.37 0.28
N ASP A 347 -11.14 10.76 -0.81
CA ASP A 347 -10.02 11.21 -1.60
C ASP A 347 -10.24 10.95 -3.10
N ASP A 348 -9.38 11.51 -3.96
CA ASP A 348 -9.56 11.41 -5.40
C ASP A 348 -9.18 10.05 -5.99
N ALA A 349 -8.46 9.21 -5.25
CA ALA A 349 -8.08 7.88 -5.72
C ALA A 349 -9.15 6.83 -5.39
N PHE A 350 -9.65 6.80 -4.15
CA PHE A 350 -10.55 5.74 -3.68
C PHE A 350 -11.99 6.23 -3.42
N GLY A 351 -12.21 7.54 -3.41
CA GLY A 351 -13.51 8.10 -3.06
C GLY A 351 -13.84 7.94 -1.58
N LYS A 352 -15.13 7.75 -1.29
CA LYS A 352 -15.62 7.57 0.08
C LYS A 352 -15.41 6.16 0.58
N GLY A 353 -14.96 6.05 1.82
CA GLY A 353 -14.76 4.81 2.54
C GLY A 353 -14.63 5.04 4.04
N TYR A 354 -14.21 4.03 4.77
CA TYR A 354 -13.95 4.13 6.20
C TYR A 354 -12.92 3.08 6.65
N ILE A 355 -12.42 3.20 7.86
CA ILE A 355 -11.45 2.28 8.46
C ILE A 355 -12.12 1.53 9.61
N ARG A 356 -12.08 0.20 9.59
CA ARG A 356 -12.66 -0.67 10.63
C ARG A 356 -11.81 -0.70 11.91
N ALA A 357 -12.37 -1.31 12.96
CA ALA A 357 -11.70 -1.49 14.25
C ALA A 357 -10.37 -2.27 14.13
N ASP A 358 -10.30 -3.26 13.24
CA ASP A 358 -9.10 -4.05 12.97
C ASP A 358 -8.01 -3.30 12.15
N GLY A 359 -8.28 -2.05 11.76
CA GLY A 359 -7.37 -1.23 10.97
C GLY A 359 -7.52 -1.37 9.46
N ARG A 360 -8.46 -2.19 8.96
CA ARG A 360 -8.69 -2.38 7.53
C ARG A 360 -9.51 -1.23 6.95
N GLY A 361 -8.99 -0.58 5.91
CA GLY A 361 -9.76 0.34 5.07
C GLY A 361 -10.76 -0.42 4.19
N VAL A 362 -11.98 0.09 4.08
CA VAL A 362 -13.11 -0.57 3.41
C VAL A 362 -13.45 0.20 2.14
N PHE A 363 -13.13 -0.44 1.01
CA PHE A 363 -13.31 0.10 -0.35
C PHE A 363 -13.81 -1.00 -1.29
N PRO A 364 -14.50 -0.66 -2.40
CA PRO A 364 -14.92 -1.65 -3.39
C PRO A 364 -13.72 -2.30 -4.09
N ALA A 365 -13.91 -3.54 -4.54
CA ALA A 365 -12.99 -4.21 -5.44
C ALA A 365 -13.56 -4.27 -6.85
N TYR A 366 -12.69 -4.13 -7.83
CA TYR A 366 -13.03 -4.14 -9.25
C TYR A 366 -12.32 -5.32 -9.93
N LEU A 367 -13.10 -6.21 -10.52
CA LEU A 367 -12.58 -7.28 -11.37
C LEU A 367 -12.45 -6.75 -12.79
N PHE A 368 -11.25 -6.80 -13.31
CA PHE A 368 -10.94 -6.41 -14.68
C PHE A 368 -10.54 -7.62 -15.51
N GLU A 369 -10.78 -7.54 -16.81
CA GLU A 369 -10.17 -8.36 -17.82
C GLU A 369 -9.21 -7.49 -18.63
N VAL A 370 -8.02 -8.01 -18.89
CA VAL A 370 -7.03 -7.34 -19.74
C VAL A 370 -7.53 -7.32 -21.17
N LYS A 371 -7.52 -6.15 -21.80
CA LYS A 371 -7.94 -5.93 -23.18
C LYS A 371 -7.04 -6.67 -24.19
N SER A 372 -7.60 -7.00 -25.33
CA SER A 372 -6.80 -7.31 -26.52
C SER A 372 -6.17 -6.03 -27.09
N PRO A 373 -5.10 -6.14 -27.91
CA PRO A 373 -4.50 -4.97 -28.57
C PRO A 373 -5.50 -4.14 -29.40
N ALA A 374 -6.51 -4.78 -29.99
CA ALA A 374 -7.53 -4.09 -30.80
C ALA A 374 -8.54 -3.29 -29.97
N GLU A 375 -8.70 -3.59 -28.69
CA GLU A 375 -9.62 -2.91 -27.77
C GLU A 375 -8.99 -1.70 -27.08
N SER A 376 -7.66 -1.62 -27.03
CA SER A 376 -6.92 -0.54 -26.36
C SER A 376 -6.85 0.72 -27.21
N LYS A 377 -7.09 1.87 -26.59
CA LYS A 377 -7.10 3.19 -27.26
C LYS A 377 -5.87 4.05 -26.91
N SER A 378 -5.09 3.63 -25.92
CA SER A 378 -3.88 4.34 -25.48
C SER A 378 -2.95 3.40 -24.74
N PRO A 379 -1.66 3.76 -24.51
CA PRO A 379 -0.68 2.88 -23.87
C PRO A 379 -1.06 2.35 -22.49
N TRP A 380 -1.93 3.06 -21.75
CA TRP A 380 -2.39 2.68 -20.41
C TRP A 380 -3.87 2.30 -20.34
N ASP A 381 -4.57 2.25 -21.49
CA ASP A 381 -5.95 1.76 -21.59
C ASP A 381 -5.97 0.23 -21.69
N LEU A 382 -5.62 -0.45 -20.60
CA LEU A 382 -5.32 -1.88 -20.60
C LEU A 382 -6.47 -2.75 -20.10
N TYR A 383 -7.48 -2.16 -19.41
CA TYR A 383 -8.48 -2.92 -18.69
C TYR A 383 -9.90 -2.65 -19.15
N LYS A 384 -10.73 -3.68 -19.08
CA LYS A 384 -12.20 -3.58 -19.16
C LYS A 384 -12.82 -4.11 -17.87
N LEU A 385 -13.66 -3.30 -17.24
CA LEU A 385 -14.36 -3.65 -16.00
C LEU A 385 -15.35 -4.80 -16.27
N ARG A 386 -15.27 -5.86 -15.46
CA ARG A 386 -16.14 -7.04 -15.55
C ARG A 386 -17.12 -7.14 -14.40
N ALA A 387 -16.69 -6.80 -13.19
CA ALA A 387 -17.54 -6.80 -12.01
C ALA A 387 -17.04 -5.80 -10.97
N THR A 388 -17.95 -5.35 -10.12
CA THR A 388 -17.63 -4.57 -8.93
C THR A 388 -18.14 -5.36 -7.72
N THR A 389 -17.23 -5.62 -6.78
CA THR A 389 -17.57 -6.20 -5.47
C THR A 389 -17.80 -5.04 -4.50
N PRO A 390 -18.97 -4.94 -3.87
CA PRO A 390 -19.23 -3.91 -2.86
C PRO A 390 -18.19 -3.95 -1.74
N ALA A 391 -17.87 -2.79 -1.16
CA ALA A 391 -16.79 -2.62 -0.19
C ALA A 391 -16.87 -3.63 0.98
N GLU A 392 -18.06 -3.84 1.55
CA GLU A 392 -18.28 -4.78 2.66
C GLU A 392 -18.06 -6.26 2.30
N GLN A 393 -18.19 -6.61 1.03
CA GLN A 393 -17.96 -7.97 0.53
C GLN A 393 -16.51 -8.18 0.05
N ALA A 394 -15.77 -7.10 -0.09
CA ALA A 394 -14.39 -7.11 -0.53
C ALA A 394 -13.38 -7.26 0.62
N VAL A 395 -13.85 -7.32 1.85
CA VAL A 395 -13.04 -7.45 3.07
C VAL A 395 -13.50 -8.66 3.88
N HIS A 396 -12.58 -9.26 4.64
CA HIS A 396 -12.94 -10.32 5.59
C HIS A 396 -14.11 -9.89 6.47
N PRO A 397 -15.07 -10.77 6.78
CA PRO A 397 -16.03 -10.51 7.83
C PRO A 397 -15.33 -10.14 9.14
N LEU A 398 -15.83 -9.11 9.82
CA LEU A 398 -15.21 -8.62 11.05
C LEU A 398 -15.20 -9.73 12.11
N GLY A 399 -14.05 -10.00 12.70
CA GLY A 399 -13.86 -11.06 13.71
C GLY A 399 -13.35 -12.40 13.14
N GLU A 400 -13.57 -12.73 11.86
CA GLU A 400 -13.08 -13.98 11.28
C GLU A 400 -11.54 -14.00 11.12
N GLY A 401 -10.91 -12.85 10.97
CA GLY A 401 -9.45 -12.72 10.88
C GLY A 401 -8.69 -12.94 12.19
N GLY A 402 -9.38 -13.08 13.33
CA GLY A 402 -8.78 -13.33 14.64
C GLY A 402 -8.09 -12.10 15.26
N CYS A 403 -8.47 -10.88 14.85
CA CYS A 403 -7.92 -9.65 15.43
C CYS A 403 -8.45 -9.43 16.85
N PRO A 404 -7.58 -9.34 17.88
CA PRO A 404 -8.03 -9.13 19.26
C PRO A 404 -8.69 -7.78 19.52
N LEU A 405 -8.50 -6.80 18.61
CA LEU A 405 -9.12 -5.47 18.72
C LEU A 405 -10.62 -5.46 18.36
N THR A 406 -11.14 -6.54 17.79
CA THR A 406 -12.55 -6.64 17.36
C THR A 406 -13.47 -7.22 18.44
N HIS A 407 -12.90 -7.66 19.57
CA HIS A 407 -13.61 -8.26 20.69
C HIS A 407 -13.68 -7.36 21.93
N LEU A 408 -13.33 -6.07 21.77
CA LEU A 408 -13.33 -5.05 22.85
C LEU A 408 -14.65 -4.29 22.90
#